data_113e50982e915c2a00fd3290377ceed8
#
_entry.id   113e50982e915c2a00fd3290377ceed8
#
_cell.length_a   1.000
_cell.length_b   1.000
_cell.length_c   1.000
_cell.angle_alpha   90.00
_cell.angle_beta   90.00
_cell.angle_gamma   90.00
#
_symmetry.space_group_name_H-M   'P 1'
#
loop_
_entity.id
_entity.type
_entity.pdbx_description
1 polymer ?
#
loop_
_entity_poly.entity_id
_entity_poly.type
_entity_poly.pdbx_seq_one_letter_code
_entity_poly.pdbx_strand_id
1 'polypeptide(L)'
;MHYYMVSYDICDEKRVKKVFKLLKNFGRPIQYSVFCCRLSDENLEILKSRLISLIGAKVDQVIFIRLRETTEGKVAKNAFSIMGKPVSPEVPDYLGFHLTSQEKTN
;
A
#
# COMPACT_ATOMS: atom_id res chain seq x y z
N MET A 1 -6.30 -1.85 -14.21
CA MET A 1 -5.55 -1.89 -12.96
C MET A 1 -5.75 -0.63 -12.16
N HIS A 2 -5.79 -0.78 -10.86
CA HIS A 2 -6.00 0.35 -9.97
C HIS A 2 -4.97 0.34 -8.86
N TYR A 3 -4.80 1.50 -8.23
CA TYR A 3 -3.87 1.64 -7.13
C TYR A 3 -4.62 1.59 -5.81
N TYR A 4 -4.05 0.85 -4.88
CA TYR A 4 -4.63 0.68 -3.55
C TYR A 4 -3.58 0.97 -2.50
N MET A 5 -4.01 1.70 -1.47
CA MET A 5 -3.24 1.78 -0.24
C MET A 5 -3.73 0.65 0.63
N VAL A 6 -2.83 -0.21 1.08
CA VAL A 6 -3.18 -1.36 1.91
C VAL A 6 -2.51 -1.17 3.25
N SER A 7 -3.34 -1.02 4.27
CA SER A 7 -2.87 -0.80 5.64
C SER A 7 -3.29 -1.97 6.50
N TYR A 8 -2.41 -2.43 7.39
CA TYR A 8 -2.74 -3.55 8.23
C TYR A 8 -2.33 -3.32 9.67
N ASP A 9 -3.11 -3.90 10.56
CA ASP A 9 -2.91 -3.85 12.00
C ASP A 9 -3.01 -5.29 12.48
N ILE A 10 -1.87 -5.91 12.73
CA ILE A 10 -1.77 -7.34 13.03
C ILE A 10 -1.21 -7.50 14.43
N CYS A 11 -1.86 -8.31 15.25
CA CYS A 11 -1.54 -8.44 16.67
C CYS A 11 -0.41 -9.42 16.98
N ASP A 12 0.02 -10.19 16.00
CA ASP A 12 1.02 -11.23 16.24
C ASP A 12 2.25 -10.99 15.36
N GLU A 13 3.42 -11.07 15.97
CA GLU A 13 4.66 -10.76 15.26
C GLU A 13 4.93 -11.69 14.09
N LYS A 14 4.63 -12.96 14.24
CA LYS A 14 4.84 -13.92 13.15
C LYS A 14 3.91 -13.64 11.99
N ARG A 15 2.65 -13.29 12.30
CA ARG A 15 1.70 -12.97 11.25
C ARG A 15 2.06 -11.65 10.56
N VAL A 16 2.58 -10.67 11.30
CA VAL A 16 3.06 -9.42 10.69
C VAL A 16 4.09 -9.72 9.63
N LYS A 17 5.06 -10.58 9.94
CA LYS A 17 6.12 -10.91 9.00
C LYS A 17 5.57 -11.60 7.75
N LYS A 18 4.61 -12.49 7.93
CA LYS A 18 4.01 -13.19 6.79
C LYS A 18 3.21 -12.25 5.91
N VAL A 19 2.47 -11.34 6.52
CA VAL A 19 1.69 -10.35 5.78
C VAL A 19 2.62 -9.41 5.02
N PHE A 20 3.66 -8.94 5.67
CA PHE A 20 4.64 -8.09 5.03
C PHE A 20 5.27 -8.77 3.81
N LYS A 21 5.69 -10.01 3.99
CA LYS A 21 6.31 -10.77 2.91
C LYS A 21 5.35 -10.99 1.75
N LEU A 22 4.10 -11.27 2.06
CA LEU A 22 3.09 -11.43 1.01
C LEU A 22 2.88 -10.13 0.24
N LEU A 23 2.70 -9.03 0.96
CA LEU A 23 2.42 -7.75 0.32
C LEU A 23 3.58 -7.27 -0.55
N LYS A 24 4.80 -7.63 -0.22
CA LYS A 24 5.94 -7.27 -1.06
C LYS A 24 5.85 -7.87 -2.46
N ASN A 25 5.09 -8.93 -2.64
CA ASN A 25 4.88 -9.52 -3.96
C ASN A 25 3.82 -8.78 -4.77
N PHE A 26 3.06 -7.90 -4.11
CA PHE A 26 1.94 -7.21 -4.76
C PHE A 26 2.13 -5.70 -4.83
N GLY A 27 3.08 -5.15 -4.08
CA GLY A 27 3.26 -3.70 -4.06
C GLY A 27 4.53 -3.28 -3.37
N ARG A 28 4.57 -2.01 -3.00
CA ARG A 28 5.73 -1.37 -2.41
C ARG A 28 5.39 -0.80 -1.03
N PRO A 29 6.25 -0.96 -0.05
CA PRO A 29 5.99 -0.39 1.28
C PRO A 29 6.12 1.13 1.23
N ILE A 30 5.14 1.79 1.84
CA ILE A 30 5.13 3.24 2.04
C ILE A 30 5.54 3.52 3.47
N GLN A 31 5.01 2.75 4.38
CA GLN A 31 5.35 2.75 5.78
C GLN A 31 5.46 1.31 6.24
N TYR A 32 5.85 1.12 7.49
CA TYR A 32 6.03 -0.22 8.03
C TYR A 32 4.82 -1.12 7.83
N SER A 33 3.61 -0.58 8.02
CA SER A 33 2.38 -1.36 7.88
C SER A 33 1.46 -0.81 6.79
N VAL A 34 2.04 -0.14 5.79
CA VAL A 34 1.26 0.44 4.69
C VAL A 34 1.98 0.18 3.38
N PHE A 35 1.26 -0.41 2.44
CA PHE A 35 1.78 -0.68 1.10
C PHE A 35 0.96 0.05 0.06
N CYS A 36 1.59 0.38 -1.04
CA CYS A 36 0.88 0.82 -2.23
C CYS A 36 0.98 -0.28 -3.27
N CYS A 37 -0.16 -0.73 -3.76
CA CYS A 37 -0.24 -1.86 -4.68
C CYS A 37 -1.01 -1.44 -5.94
N ARG A 38 -0.48 -1.83 -7.10
CA ARG A 38 -1.19 -1.64 -8.36
C ARG A 38 -1.73 -3.00 -8.77
N LEU A 39 -3.06 -3.14 -8.73
CA LEU A 39 -3.69 -4.44 -8.87
C LEU A 39 -4.81 -4.43 -9.90
N SER A 40 -4.90 -5.51 -10.66
CA SER A 40 -6.09 -5.81 -11.44
C SER A 40 -7.17 -6.28 -10.47
N ASP A 41 -8.41 -6.32 -10.94
CA ASP A 41 -9.50 -6.86 -10.12
C ASP A 41 -9.20 -8.28 -9.69
N GLU A 42 -8.62 -9.06 -10.60
CA GLU A 42 -8.29 -10.45 -10.31
C GLU A 42 -7.21 -10.55 -9.24
N ASN A 43 -6.15 -9.78 -9.36
CA ASN A 43 -5.07 -9.81 -8.38
C ASN A 43 -5.51 -9.27 -7.03
N LEU A 44 -6.44 -8.33 -7.02
CA LEU A 44 -7.00 -7.85 -5.76
C LEU A 44 -7.70 -8.98 -5.01
N GLU A 45 -8.49 -9.78 -5.73
CA GLU A 45 -9.19 -10.90 -5.10
C GLU A 45 -8.23 -11.98 -4.65
N ILE A 46 -7.18 -12.23 -5.42
CA ILE A 46 -6.14 -13.18 -5.03
C ILE A 46 -5.46 -12.71 -3.75
N LEU A 47 -5.10 -11.43 -3.69
CA LEU A 47 -4.45 -10.88 -2.51
C LEU A 47 -5.34 -10.98 -1.28
N LYS A 48 -6.60 -10.60 -1.43
CA LYS A 48 -7.56 -10.70 -0.32
C LYS A 48 -7.70 -12.13 0.16
N SER A 49 -7.77 -13.07 -0.77
CA SER A 49 -7.91 -14.48 -0.43
C SER A 49 -6.70 -14.99 0.35
N ARG A 50 -5.51 -14.58 -0.06
CA ARG A 50 -4.30 -14.99 0.64
C ARG A 50 -4.18 -14.33 2.01
N LEU A 51 -4.55 -13.07 2.11
CA LEU A 51 -4.50 -12.36 3.38
C LEU A 51 -5.45 -12.98 4.40
N ILE A 52 -6.67 -13.32 3.98
CA ILE A 52 -7.62 -13.88 4.93
C ILE A 52 -7.14 -15.22 5.50
N SER A 53 -6.30 -15.92 4.75
CA SER A 53 -5.71 -17.18 5.23
C SER A 53 -4.58 -16.95 6.22
N LEU A 54 -4.00 -15.77 6.22
CA LEU A 54 -2.85 -15.48 7.09
C LEU A 54 -3.23 -14.77 8.37
N ILE A 55 -4.28 -13.97 8.35
CA ILE A 55 -4.60 -13.12 9.49
C ILE A 55 -5.51 -13.83 10.48
N GLY A 56 -5.54 -13.33 11.71
CA GLY A 56 -6.51 -13.74 12.69
C GLY A 56 -7.72 -12.85 12.58
N ALA A 57 -8.77 -13.33 11.94
CA ALA A 57 -9.89 -12.48 11.52
C ALA A 57 -10.57 -11.74 12.66
N LYS A 58 -10.42 -12.21 13.90
CA LYS A 58 -11.07 -11.56 15.04
C LYS A 58 -10.20 -10.52 15.72
N VAL A 59 -8.89 -10.54 15.46
CA VAL A 59 -7.95 -9.66 16.16
C VAL A 59 -7.09 -8.83 15.22
N ASP A 60 -7.04 -9.20 13.96
CA ASP A 60 -6.23 -8.49 12.96
C ASP A 60 -7.13 -7.75 12.00
N GLN A 61 -6.58 -6.72 11.35
CA GLN A 61 -7.35 -5.91 10.42
C GLN A 61 -6.48 -5.55 9.22
N VAL A 62 -7.07 -5.57 8.03
CA VAL A 62 -6.44 -5.07 6.82
C VAL A 62 -7.43 -4.14 6.15
N ILE A 63 -6.96 -2.95 5.79
CA ILE A 63 -7.78 -1.93 5.14
C ILE A 63 -7.27 -1.72 3.73
N PHE A 64 -8.17 -1.72 2.77
CA PHE A 64 -7.88 -1.41 1.38
C PHE A 64 -8.52 -0.08 1.03
N ILE A 65 -7.72 0.85 0.53
CA ILE A 65 -8.21 2.15 0.10
C ILE A 65 -7.84 2.31 -1.35
N ARG A 66 -8.85 2.40 -2.21
CA ARG A 66 -8.58 2.65 -3.62
C ARG A 66 -8.22 4.12 -3.79
N LEU A 67 -7.07 4.36 -4.39
CA LEU A 67 -6.58 5.71 -4.59
C LEU A 67 -7.20 6.31 -5.84
N ARG A 68 -7.50 7.60 -5.78
CA ARG A 68 -8.01 8.32 -6.93
C ARG A 68 -6.92 8.40 -7.99
N GLU A 69 -7.32 8.24 -9.25
CA GLU A 69 -6.40 8.21 -10.37
C GLU A 69 -6.67 9.33 -11.33
N THR A 70 -5.63 9.70 -12.08
CA THR A 70 -5.76 10.65 -13.17
C THR A 70 -6.32 9.94 -14.39
N THR A 71 -6.67 10.73 -15.41
CA THR A 71 -7.13 10.15 -16.68
C THR A 71 -6.04 9.35 -17.37
N GLU A 72 -4.79 9.55 -16.97
CA GLU A 72 -3.65 8.82 -17.53
C GLU A 72 -3.34 7.55 -16.76
N GLY A 73 -4.15 7.22 -15.76
CA GLY A 73 -3.96 5.99 -15.00
C GLY A 73 -2.90 6.06 -13.93
N LYS A 74 -2.56 7.27 -13.48
CA LYS A 74 -1.61 7.45 -12.38
C LYS A 74 -2.35 7.87 -11.12
N VAL A 75 -1.72 7.68 -9.98
CA VAL A 75 -2.29 8.15 -8.72
C VAL A 75 -2.46 9.66 -8.78
N ALA A 76 -3.65 10.14 -8.45
CA ALA A 76 -3.93 11.57 -8.47
C ALA A 76 -3.06 12.28 -7.44
N LYS A 77 -2.67 13.50 -7.77
CA LYS A 77 -1.73 14.26 -6.97
C LYS A 77 -2.19 14.45 -5.52
N ASN A 78 -3.47 14.57 -5.32
CA ASN A 78 -4.02 14.80 -3.98
C ASN A 78 -4.79 13.61 -3.44
N ALA A 79 -4.51 12.40 -3.97
CA ALA A 79 -5.14 11.20 -3.45
C ALA A 79 -4.71 10.90 -2.03
N PHE A 80 -3.48 11.24 -1.70
CA PHE A 80 -2.96 11.18 -0.33
C PHE A 80 -1.74 12.08 -0.26
N SER A 81 -1.27 12.35 0.94
CA SER A 81 -0.10 13.18 1.12
C SER A 81 0.80 12.58 2.19
N ILE A 82 2.08 12.95 2.12
CA ILE A 82 3.08 12.50 3.05
C ILE A 82 3.74 13.71 3.67
N MET A 83 3.83 13.71 4.99
CA MET A 83 4.56 14.72 5.73
C MET A 83 5.77 14.08 6.39
N GLY A 84 6.86 14.81 6.42
CA GLY A 84 8.06 14.33 7.10
C GLY A 84 8.96 13.53 6.19
N LYS A 85 9.41 12.40 6.67
CA LYS A 85 10.36 11.58 5.96
C LYS A 85 9.79 11.08 4.63
N PRO A 86 10.55 11.19 3.53
CA PRO A 86 10.06 10.73 2.23
C PRO A 86 9.92 9.20 2.18
N VAL A 87 9.12 8.77 1.22
CA VAL A 87 8.98 7.34 0.92
C VAL A 87 10.33 6.82 0.44
N SER A 88 10.58 5.54 0.69
CA SER A 88 11.82 4.91 0.26
C SER A 88 12.09 5.18 -1.22
N PRO A 89 13.35 5.45 -1.60
CA PRO A 89 13.69 5.67 -3.00
C PRO A 89 13.39 4.48 -3.90
N GLU A 90 13.10 3.34 -3.33
CA GLU A 90 12.71 2.17 -4.10
C GLU A 90 11.30 2.26 -4.66
N VAL A 91 10.50 3.23 -4.20
CA VAL A 91 9.15 3.43 -4.72
C VAL A 91 9.26 4.25 -5.99
N PRO A 92 8.88 3.68 -7.15
CA PRO A 92 9.06 4.39 -8.42
C PRO A 92 8.12 5.56 -8.57
N ASP A 93 8.59 6.58 -9.30
CA ASP A 93 7.80 7.77 -9.58
C ASP A 93 6.54 7.45 -10.37
N TYR A 94 6.57 6.38 -11.16
CA TYR A 94 5.41 6.05 -11.98
C TYR A 94 4.18 5.70 -11.15
N LEU A 95 4.35 5.51 -9.85
CA LEU A 95 3.20 5.32 -8.97
C LEU A 95 2.48 6.62 -8.67
N GLY A 96 3.03 7.74 -9.12
CA GLY A 96 2.38 9.01 -8.92
C GLY A 96 2.65 9.66 -7.59
N PHE A 97 3.60 9.14 -6.83
CA PHE A 97 4.00 9.78 -5.59
C PHE A 97 4.88 10.95 -5.91
N HIS A 98 4.44 12.12 -5.60
CA HIS A 98 5.27 13.30 -5.78
C HIS A 98 6.08 13.49 -4.52
N LEU A 99 7.11 12.68 -4.42
CA LEU A 99 7.91 12.66 -3.20
C LEU A 99 8.57 13.99 -2.94
N THR A 100 8.83 14.71 -4.00
CA THR A 100 9.46 15.99 -3.87
C THR A 100 8.60 16.99 -3.13
N SER A 101 7.30 16.75 -3.08
CA SER A 101 6.45 17.72 -2.43
C SER A 101 6.73 17.83 -0.95
N GLN A 102 7.21 16.77 -0.33
CA GLN A 102 7.44 16.82 1.11
C GLN A 102 8.73 17.53 1.46
N GLU A 103 9.70 17.50 0.63
CA GLU A 103 10.93 18.19 0.99
C GLU A 103 10.73 19.68 1.00
N LYS A 104 9.72 20.14 0.35
CA LYS A 104 9.46 21.57 0.34
C LYS A 104 9.02 22.09 1.66
N THR A 105 8.68 21.23 2.53
CA THR A 105 8.25 21.65 3.87
C THR A 105 9.40 22.04 4.74
N ASN A 106 10.55 21.88 4.26
CA ASN A 106 11.74 22.17 5.03
C ASN A 106 11.93 23.58 5.35
#